data_360390534312978cbc24b9f7d2fdfaa7
#
_entry.id   360390534312978cbc24b9f7d2fdfaa7
#
_cell.length_a   1.000
_cell.length_b   1.000
_cell.length_c   1.000
_cell.angle_alpha   90.00
_cell.angle_beta   90.00
_cell.angle_gamma   90.00
#
_symmetry.space_group_name_H-M   'P 1'
#
loop_
_entity.id
_entity.type
_entity.pdbx_description
1 polymer ?
#
loop_
_entity_poly.entity_id
_entity_poly.type
_entity_poly.pdbx_seq_one_letter_code
_entity_poly.pdbx_strand_id
1 'polypeptide(L)'
;MFKENIDCIDAGTEYCPCKLAESGECLLCSQLHGSTFCDCLNWKGICIYQEFYYNGNKAKEGRKTYNCIVEDRTLYDNEVLLIKFKAPHKLVIDLSKPGSFIFIRTEENIYFDVPISILDANIDTNIISIMIEIRGVKTKKLLEIKEGGNITIRGPYWNGVFGVKNIKKQKDSNAIVLARGIGMAPMLPVIKKLKENNNQVTVILDKAPFKDIYVTDYLEALEIVPQEMNLIDKGELSAEAK
;
A
#
# COMPACT_ATOMS: atom_id res chain seq x y z
N MET A 1 32.75 16.70 -12.30
CA MET A 1 32.08 15.81 -13.27
C MET A 1 30.58 16.10 -13.17
N PHE A 2 30.02 16.86 -14.10
CA PHE A 2 28.59 17.14 -14.12
C PHE A 2 27.89 15.83 -14.45
N LYS A 3 27.09 15.29 -13.50
CA LYS A 3 26.17 14.19 -13.81
C LYS A 3 25.18 14.76 -14.82
N GLU A 4 25.25 14.31 -16.06
CA GLU A 4 24.17 14.61 -17.02
C GLU A 4 22.86 14.15 -16.40
N ASN A 5 21.86 15.02 -16.40
CA ASN A 5 20.53 14.65 -15.95
C ASN A 5 19.95 13.65 -16.97
N ILE A 6 20.19 12.40 -16.76
CA ILE A 6 19.58 11.33 -17.54
C ILE A 6 18.12 11.24 -17.07
N ASP A 7 17.20 11.44 -17.98
CA ASP A 7 15.78 11.22 -17.75
C ASP A 7 15.30 9.97 -18.48
N CYS A 8 14.30 9.31 -17.92
CA CYS A 8 13.68 8.15 -18.51
C CYS A 8 12.16 8.39 -18.56
N ILE A 9 11.62 8.39 -19.77
CA ILE A 9 10.20 8.63 -20.02
C ILE A 9 9.30 7.57 -19.38
N ASP A 10 9.81 6.34 -19.22
CA ASP A 10 9.07 5.21 -18.63
C ASP A 10 9.13 5.20 -17.09
N ALA A 11 10.01 6.01 -16.49
CA ALA A 11 10.21 5.99 -15.05
C ALA A 11 8.92 6.31 -14.28
N GLY A 12 8.52 5.39 -13.40
CA GLY A 12 7.30 5.51 -12.62
C GLY A 12 6.01 5.23 -13.40
N THR A 13 6.09 4.90 -14.68
CA THR A 13 4.93 4.51 -15.51
C THR A 13 4.61 3.02 -15.37
N GLU A 14 3.58 2.57 -16.07
CA GLU A 14 3.21 1.16 -16.13
C GLU A 14 4.26 0.27 -16.83
N TYR A 15 5.18 0.86 -17.59
CA TYR A 15 6.26 0.16 -18.28
C TYR A 15 7.55 0.05 -17.45
N CYS A 16 7.58 0.63 -16.25
CA CYS A 16 8.69 0.57 -15.32
C CYS A 16 8.38 -0.42 -14.17
N PRO A 17 9.34 -1.38 -13.91
CA PRO A 17 10.67 -1.62 -14.49
C PRO A 17 10.64 -2.26 -15.88
N CYS A 18 11.58 -1.84 -16.74
CA CYS A 18 11.74 -2.32 -18.10
C CYS A 18 12.89 -3.34 -18.24
N LYS A 19 13.21 -3.76 -19.47
CA LYS A 19 14.31 -4.70 -19.75
C LYS A 19 15.69 -4.23 -19.28
N LEU A 20 15.93 -2.91 -19.24
CA LEU A 20 17.18 -2.38 -18.69
C LEU A 20 17.34 -2.68 -17.19
N ALA A 21 16.23 -2.84 -16.44
CA ALA A 21 16.32 -3.28 -15.05
C ALA A 21 16.75 -4.75 -14.94
N GLU A 22 16.33 -5.61 -15.86
CA GLU A 22 16.77 -7.02 -15.90
C GLU A 22 18.26 -7.16 -16.23
N SER A 23 18.79 -6.32 -17.13
CA SER A 23 20.20 -6.34 -17.51
C SER A 23 21.13 -5.64 -16.52
N GLY A 24 20.58 -4.98 -15.49
CA GLY A 24 21.38 -4.18 -14.56
C GLY A 24 21.78 -2.81 -15.11
N GLU A 25 21.12 -2.33 -16.16
CA GLU A 25 21.44 -1.08 -16.88
C GLU A 25 20.33 -0.01 -16.71
N CYS A 26 19.54 -0.10 -15.66
CA CYS A 26 18.50 0.90 -15.40
C CYS A 26 19.09 2.31 -15.33
N LEU A 27 18.61 3.24 -16.14
CA LEU A 27 19.18 4.59 -16.26
C LEU A 27 19.04 5.43 -14.97
N LEU A 28 18.05 5.15 -14.13
CA LEU A 28 17.71 5.99 -12.98
C LEU A 28 17.99 5.34 -11.63
N CYS A 29 17.85 4.03 -11.51
CA CYS A 29 17.94 3.35 -10.23
C CYS A 29 19.37 2.87 -9.95
N SER A 30 20.07 3.58 -9.08
CA SER A 30 21.43 3.21 -8.67
C SER A 30 21.53 1.79 -8.10
N GLN A 31 20.48 1.31 -7.40
CA GLN A 31 20.43 -0.07 -6.88
C GLN A 31 20.40 -1.11 -8.00
N LEU A 32 19.72 -0.83 -9.12
CA LEU A 32 19.69 -1.70 -10.30
C LEU A 32 20.91 -1.56 -11.19
N HIS A 33 21.76 -0.57 -10.91
CA HIS A 33 23.13 -0.45 -11.45
C HIS A 33 24.20 -1.13 -10.57
N GLY A 34 23.77 -1.85 -9.53
CA GLY A 34 24.69 -2.52 -8.62
C GLY A 34 25.29 -1.63 -7.53
N SER A 35 24.83 -0.39 -7.37
CA SER A 35 25.27 0.48 -6.29
C SER A 35 24.86 -0.06 -4.92
N THR A 36 25.73 0.12 -3.92
CA THR A 36 25.45 -0.34 -2.54
C THR A 36 24.39 0.51 -1.86
N PHE A 37 24.32 1.80 -2.20
CA PHE A 37 23.42 2.76 -1.59
C PHE A 37 22.42 3.30 -2.62
N CYS A 38 21.19 3.57 -2.14
CA CYS A 38 20.17 4.21 -2.93
C CYS A 38 20.27 5.72 -2.75
N ASP A 39 20.42 6.47 -3.84
CA ASP A 39 20.42 7.94 -3.81
C ASP A 39 19.08 8.57 -4.18
N CYS A 40 18.23 7.86 -4.89
CA CYS A 40 16.89 8.29 -5.34
C CYS A 40 16.80 9.74 -5.86
N LEU A 41 17.86 10.27 -6.46
CA LEU A 41 17.88 11.64 -7.01
C LEU A 41 16.80 11.85 -8.09
N ASN A 42 16.42 10.77 -8.75
CA ASN A 42 15.44 10.76 -9.84
C ASN A 42 14.10 10.14 -9.41
N TRP A 43 13.68 10.38 -8.17
CA TRP A 43 12.40 9.90 -7.67
C TRP A 43 11.23 10.39 -8.53
N LYS A 44 10.45 9.47 -9.05
CA LYS A 44 9.27 9.73 -9.89
C LYS A 44 7.95 9.25 -9.23
N GLY A 45 7.89 9.26 -7.90
CA GLY A 45 6.75 8.79 -7.14
C GLY A 45 6.66 7.27 -6.97
N ILE A 46 7.58 6.50 -7.58
CA ILE A 46 7.64 5.03 -7.52
C ILE A 46 9.09 4.59 -7.27
N CYS A 47 9.29 3.66 -6.34
CA CYS A 47 10.58 3.02 -6.14
C CYS A 47 10.79 1.92 -7.19
N ILE A 48 11.62 2.19 -8.21
CA ILE A 48 11.90 1.26 -9.32
C ILE A 48 12.46 -0.07 -8.81
N TYR A 49 13.38 -0.04 -7.84
CA TYR A 49 13.95 -1.25 -7.23
C TYR A 49 12.88 -2.11 -6.57
N GLN A 50 11.97 -1.52 -5.81
CA GLN A 50 10.90 -2.22 -5.11
C GLN A 50 9.91 -2.86 -6.10
N GLU A 51 9.53 -2.12 -7.13
CA GLU A 51 8.69 -2.62 -8.22
C GLU A 51 9.33 -3.79 -8.95
N PHE A 52 10.62 -3.69 -9.28
CA PHE A 52 11.40 -4.76 -9.91
C PHE A 52 11.48 -6.01 -9.04
N TYR A 53 11.83 -5.84 -7.77
CA TYR A 53 11.95 -6.94 -6.83
C TYR A 53 10.62 -7.68 -6.63
N TYR A 54 9.51 -6.96 -6.47
CA TYR A 54 8.19 -7.58 -6.32
C TYR A 54 7.66 -8.22 -7.61
N ASN A 55 8.12 -7.76 -8.75
CA ASN A 55 7.82 -8.39 -10.04
C ASN A 55 8.72 -9.61 -10.34
N GLY A 56 9.41 -10.15 -9.33
CA GLY A 56 10.26 -11.33 -9.46
C GLY A 56 11.57 -11.06 -10.21
N ASN A 57 12.10 -9.84 -10.11
CA ASN A 57 13.30 -9.37 -10.82
C ASN A 57 13.15 -9.43 -12.35
N LYS A 58 11.96 -9.09 -12.84
CA LYS A 58 11.68 -9.08 -14.28
C LYS A 58 11.07 -7.73 -14.69
N ALA A 59 11.22 -7.42 -15.97
CA ALA A 59 10.50 -6.32 -16.60
C ALA A 59 8.98 -6.55 -16.52
N LYS A 60 8.22 -5.45 -16.40
CA LYS A 60 6.77 -5.50 -16.42
C LYS A 60 6.23 -5.51 -17.83
N GLU A 61 5.14 -6.23 -18.03
CA GLU A 61 4.32 -6.18 -19.25
C GLU A 61 3.32 -5.01 -19.24
N GLY A 62 3.39 -4.14 -18.24
CA GLY A 62 2.40 -3.12 -17.95
C GLY A 62 1.44 -3.54 -16.83
N ARG A 63 0.70 -2.56 -16.28
CA ARG A 63 -0.32 -2.80 -15.27
C ARG A 63 -1.67 -3.04 -15.92
N LYS A 64 -2.34 -4.09 -15.46
CA LYS A 64 -3.64 -4.48 -15.99
C LYS A 64 -4.76 -3.74 -15.28
N THR A 65 -5.85 -3.53 -16.00
CA THR A 65 -7.12 -3.06 -15.46
C THR A 65 -8.03 -4.27 -15.24
N TYR A 66 -8.71 -4.31 -14.11
CA TYR A 66 -9.61 -5.39 -13.73
C TYR A 66 -10.97 -4.80 -13.36
N ASN A 67 -12.03 -5.46 -13.79
CA ASN A 67 -13.38 -5.22 -13.30
C ASN A 67 -13.65 -6.21 -12.17
N CYS A 68 -13.94 -5.70 -10.99
CA CYS A 68 -14.14 -6.48 -9.77
C CYS A 68 -15.54 -6.24 -9.22
N ILE A 69 -16.11 -7.27 -8.57
CA ILE A 69 -17.43 -7.19 -7.94
C ILE A 69 -17.23 -6.87 -6.45
N VAL A 70 -17.97 -5.90 -5.96
CA VAL A 70 -18.01 -5.53 -4.55
C VAL A 70 -18.84 -6.55 -3.79
N GLU A 71 -18.22 -7.24 -2.83
CA GLU A 71 -18.86 -8.26 -1.99
C GLU A 71 -19.48 -7.66 -0.72
N ASP A 72 -18.82 -6.65 -0.16
CA ASP A 72 -19.23 -6.01 1.09
C ASP A 72 -18.83 -4.53 1.11
N ARG A 73 -19.66 -3.71 1.74
CA ARG A 73 -19.46 -2.28 1.85
C ARG A 73 -19.98 -1.77 3.19
N THR A 74 -19.08 -1.18 3.98
CA THR A 74 -19.44 -0.57 5.27
C THR A 74 -18.97 0.88 5.31
N LEU A 75 -19.83 1.79 5.74
CA LEU A 75 -19.49 3.20 5.95
C LEU A 75 -19.52 3.49 7.45
N TYR A 76 -18.38 3.79 8.03
CA TYR A 76 -18.22 4.14 9.43
C TYR A 76 -18.31 5.66 9.60
N ASP A 77 -19.20 6.13 10.47
CA ASP A 77 -19.36 7.53 10.89
C ASP A 77 -19.41 8.58 9.75
N ASN A 78 -19.76 8.19 8.53
CA ASN A 78 -19.68 8.99 7.32
C ASN A 78 -18.26 9.48 6.95
N GLU A 79 -17.21 8.94 7.57
CA GLU A 79 -15.83 9.38 7.42
C GLU A 79 -14.95 8.33 6.75
N VAL A 80 -15.20 7.04 7.00
CA VAL A 80 -14.36 5.95 6.51
C VAL A 80 -15.21 4.90 5.81
N LEU A 81 -14.87 4.60 4.57
CA LEU A 81 -15.51 3.60 3.74
C LEU A 81 -14.62 2.35 3.65
N LEU A 82 -15.10 1.23 4.17
CA LEU A 82 -14.54 -0.09 3.97
C LEU A 82 -15.23 -0.75 2.76
N ILE A 83 -14.43 -1.26 1.83
CA ILE A 83 -14.91 -2.03 0.68
C ILE A 83 -14.16 -3.35 0.63
N LYS A 84 -14.90 -4.45 0.48
CA LYS A 84 -14.35 -5.76 0.16
C LYS A 84 -14.82 -6.15 -1.25
N PHE A 85 -13.90 -6.61 -2.08
CA PHE A 85 -14.22 -7.00 -3.44
C PHE A 85 -13.47 -8.25 -3.87
N LYS A 86 -14.07 -9.01 -4.78
CA LYS A 86 -13.48 -10.22 -5.33
C LYS A 86 -12.55 -9.87 -6.48
N ALA A 87 -11.36 -10.47 -6.48
CA ALA A 87 -10.34 -10.22 -7.49
C ALA A 87 -9.72 -11.52 -8.01
N PRO A 88 -9.08 -11.53 -9.19
CA PRO A 88 -8.35 -12.69 -9.67
C PRO A 88 -7.27 -13.13 -8.67
N HIS A 89 -7.14 -14.45 -8.46
CA HIS A 89 -6.24 -15.04 -7.46
C HIS A 89 -4.80 -14.52 -7.54
N LYS A 90 -4.25 -14.43 -8.75
CA LYS A 90 -2.90 -13.87 -8.96
C LYS A 90 -2.79 -12.43 -8.44
N LEU A 91 -3.79 -11.60 -8.68
CA LEU A 91 -3.80 -10.22 -8.21
C LEU A 91 -3.86 -10.14 -6.70
N VAL A 92 -4.63 -11.02 -6.03
CA VAL A 92 -4.69 -11.10 -4.56
C VAL A 92 -3.32 -11.44 -3.97
N ILE A 93 -2.62 -12.44 -4.54
CA ILE A 93 -1.24 -12.78 -4.14
C ILE A 93 -0.30 -11.59 -4.33
N ASP A 94 -0.42 -10.88 -5.45
CA ASP A 94 0.43 -9.73 -5.72
C ASP A 94 0.15 -8.56 -4.75
N LEU A 95 -1.10 -8.38 -4.34
CA LEU A 95 -1.54 -7.32 -3.44
C LEU A 95 -1.41 -7.66 -1.95
N SER A 96 -1.12 -8.91 -1.57
CA SER A 96 -0.86 -9.28 -0.17
C SER A 96 0.48 -8.76 0.38
N LYS A 97 1.32 -8.20 -0.49
CA LYS A 97 2.67 -7.73 -0.14
C LYS A 97 2.62 -6.39 0.59
N PRO A 98 3.49 -6.15 1.61
CA PRO A 98 3.61 -4.84 2.26
C PRO A 98 3.85 -3.70 1.27
N GLY A 99 3.13 -2.60 1.44
CA GLY A 99 3.22 -1.44 0.55
C GLY A 99 2.40 -1.56 -0.73
N SER A 100 1.55 -2.58 -0.84
CA SER A 100 0.66 -2.74 -1.98
C SER A 100 -0.45 -1.70 -1.99
N PHE A 101 -0.77 -1.19 -3.17
CA PHE A 101 -1.92 -0.33 -3.43
C PHE A 101 -2.46 -0.51 -4.84
N ILE A 102 -3.64 0.02 -5.08
CA ILE A 102 -4.34 0.03 -6.36
C ILE A 102 -4.81 1.44 -6.68
N PHE A 103 -5.10 1.68 -7.95
CA PHE A 103 -5.95 2.79 -8.36
C PHE A 103 -7.37 2.28 -8.60
N ILE A 104 -8.36 2.95 -8.04
CA ILE A 104 -9.79 2.58 -8.14
C ILE A 104 -10.58 3.68 -8.81
N ARG A 105 -11.59 3.29 -9.59
CA ARG A 105 -12.64 4.16 -10.15
C ARG A 105 -13.99 3.46 -10.11
N THR A 106 -15.06 4.25 -10.08
CA THR A 106 -16.46 3.75 -10.06
C THR A 106 -17.02 3.51 -11.46
N GLU A 107 -16.63 4.35 -12.43
CA GLU A 107 -17.18 4.36 -13.80
C GLU A 107 -16.06 4.57 -14.83
N GLU A 108 -16.30 4.11 -16.06
CA GLU A 108 -15.32 4.24 -17.15
C GLU A 108 -15.05 5.69 -17.57
N ASN A 109 -16.01 6.59 -17.41
CA ASN A 109 -15.92 7.99 -17.85
C ASN A 109 -15.35 8.97 -16.80
N ILE A 110 -14.81 8.46 -15.69
CA ILE A 110 -14.16 9.30 -14.69
C ILE A 110 -12.72 9.56 -15.08
N TYR A 111 -12.33 10.83 -15.22
CA TYR A 111 -11.01 11.27 -15.64
C TYR A 111 -9.89 11.01 -14.63
N PHE A 112 -10.21 10.50 -13.43
CA PHE A 112 -9.22 10.28 -12.39
C PHE A 112 -9.41 8.95 -11.67
N ASP A 113 -8.30 8.31 -11.41
CA ASP A 113 -8.21 7.18 -10.49
C ASP A 113 -7.88 7.67 -9.08
N VAL A 114 -8.30 6.92 -8.07
CA VAL A 114 -7.97 7.20 -6.67
C VAL A 114 -6.99 6.14 -6.17
N PRO A 115 -5.75 6.52 -5.75
CA PRO A 115 -4.81 5.57 -5.19
C PRO A 115 -5.24 5.17 -3.78
N ILE A 116 -5.41 3.88 -3.54
CA ILE A 116 -5.85 3.33 -2.25
C ILE A 116 -4.95 2.17 -1.84
N SER A 117 -4.40 2.25 -0.63
CA SER A 117 -3.62 1.18 -0.04
C SER A 117 -4.47 -0.05 0.26
N ILE A 118 -3.86 -1.21 0.17
CA ILE A 118 -4.51 -2.46 0.57
C ILE A 118 -4.52 -2.54 2.10
N LEU A 119 -5.70 -2.81 2.65
CA LEU A 119 -5.91 -3.12 4.05
C LEU A 119 -5.61 -4.59 4.30
N ASP A 120 -6.23 -5.47 3.51
CA ASP A 120 -6.06 -6.91 3.59
C ASP A 120 -6.25 -7.57 2.23
N ALA A 121 -5.59 -8.70 2.02
CA ALA A 121 -5.74 -9.54 0.85
C ALA A 121 -5.81 -11.01 1.31
N ASN A 122 -7.02 -11.56 1.28
CA ASN A 122 -7.27 -12.95 1.66
C ASN A 122 -7.13 -13.85 0.43
N ILE A 123 -6.05 -14.66 0.41
CA ILE A 123 -5.70 -15.51 -0.73
C ILE A 123 -6.68 -16.68 -0.88
N ASP A 124 -7.22 -17.19 0.22
CA ASP A 124 -8.11 -18.36 0.21
C ASP A 124 -9.48 -18.02 -0.38
N THR A 125 -10.01 -16.85 -0.06
CA THR A 125 -11.32 -16.37 -0.53
C THR A 125 -11.25 -15.51 -1.79
N ASN A 126 -10.05 -15.09 -2.19
CA ASN A 126 -9.80 -14.13 -3.26
C ASN A 126 -10.47 -12.75 -3.02
N ILE A 127 -10.55 -12.34 -1.76
CA ILE A 127 -11.13 -11.05 -1.36
C ILE A 127 -10.02 -10.08 -1.01
N ILE A 128 -10.13 -8.87 -1.53
CA ILE A 128 -9.30 -7.72 -1.17
C ILE A 128 -10.14 -6.75 -0.38
N SER A 129 -9.61 -6.28 0.74
CA SER A 129 -10.19 -5.24 1.58
C SER A 129 -9.41 -3.94 1.42
N ILE A 130 -10.11 -2.84 1.24
CA ILE A 130 -9.55 -1.48 1.21
C ILE A 130 -10.32 -0.58 2.15
N MET A 131 -9.62 0.39 2.74
CA MET A 131 -10.22 1.39 3.63
C MET A 131 -9.90 2.79 3.11
N ILE A 132 -10.92 3.65 3.05
CA ILE A 132 -10.88 4.93 2.34
C ILE A 132 -11.39 6.02 3.27
N GLU A 133 -10.55 7.02 3.56
CA GLU A 133 -11.00 8.25 4.21
C GLU A 133 -11.80 9.11 3.22
N ILE A 134 -13.02 9.47 3.58
CA ILE A 134 -13.91 10.30 2.77
C ILE A 134 -13.61 11.78 3.04
N ARG A 135 -12.71 12.35 2.27
CA ARG A 135 -12.21 13.70 2.51
C ARG A 135 -12.44 14.67 1.35
N GLY A 136 -12.04 14.30 0.16
CA GLY A 136 -12.06 15.16 -1.02
C GLY A 136 -13.09 14.73 -2.07
N VAL A 137 -13.19 15.51 -3.16
CA VAL A 137 -14.14 15.23 -4.26
C VAL A 137 -13.96 13.82 -4.81
N LYS A 138 -12.72 13.35 -4.96
CA LYS A 138 -12.41 12.03 -5.51
C LYS A 138 -12.91 10.89 -4.63
N THR A 139 -12.64 10.97 -3.31
CA THR A 139 -13.08 9.92 -2.39
C THR A 139 -14.58 9.98 -2.11
N LYS A 140 -15.21 11.15 -2.17
CA LYS A 140 -16.67 11.29 -2.09
C LYS A 140 -17.39 10.58 -3.23
N LYS A 141 -16.80 10.54 -4.44
CA LYS A 141 -17.36 9.77 -5.57
C LYS A 141 -17.40 8.27 -5.30
N LEU A 142 -16.48 7.76 -4.49
CA LEU A 142 -16.47 6.33 -4.12
C LEU A 142 -17.64 5.94 -3.19
N LEU A 143 -18.36 6.90 -2.61
CA LEU A 143 -19.59 6.63 -1.87
C LEU A 143 -20.73 6.10 -2.77
N GLU A 144 -20.64 6.30 -4.07
CA GLU A 144 -21.60 5.79 -5.07
C GLU A 144 -21.45 4.27 -5.29
N ILE A 145 -20.34 3.67 -4.86
CA ILE A 145 -20.10 2.22 -4.93
C ILE A 145 -21.15 1.49 -4.10
N LYS A 146 -21.77 0.47 -4.68
CA LYS A 146 -22.78 -0.37 -4.04
C LYS A 146 -22.29 -1.80 -3.91
N GLU A 147 -22.78 -2.50 -2.91
CA GLU A 147 -22.63 -3.94 -2.79
C GLU A 147 -23.26 -4.64 -4.01
N GLY A 148 -22.60 -5.67 -4.53
CA GLY A 148 -22.95 -6.32 -5.80
C GLY A 148 -22.61 -5.51 -7.06
N GLY A 149 -22.15 -4.27 -6.91
CA GLY A 149 -21.76 -3.40 -8.02
C GLY A 149 -20.35 -3.70 -8.54
N ASN A 150 -20.04 -3.14 -9.71
CA ASN A 150 -18.73 -3.26 -10.33
C ASN A 150 -17.85 -2.06 -9.95
N ILE A 151 -16.57 -2.33 -9.74
CA ILE A 151 -15.51 -1.34 -9.62
C ILE A 151 -14.39 -1.68 -10.61
N THR A 152 -13.77 -0.64 -11.14
CA THR A 152 -12.58 -0.80 -11.99
C THR A 152 -11.33 -0.49 -11.17
N ILE A 153 -10.40 -1.43 -11.13
CA ILE A 153 -9.13 -1.27 -10.45
C ILE A 153 -7.96 -1.46 -11.41
N ARG A 154 -6.89 -0.73 -11.18
CA ARG A 154 -5.64 -0.85 -11.91
C ARG A 154 -4.50 -1.11 -10.94
N GLY A 155 -3.70 -2.14 -11.20
CA GLY A 155 -2.60 -2.55 -10.34
C GLY A 155 -1.96 -3.86 -10.80
N PRO A 156 -1.12 -4.47 -9.95
CA PRO A 156 -0.70 -4.03 -8.61
C PRO A 156 0.34 -2.91 -8.63
N TYR A 157 0.45 -2.15 -7.53
CA TYR A 157 1.55 -1.22 -7.23
C TYR A 157 2.09 -1.56 -5.84
N TRP A 158 3.42 -1.37 -5.57
CA TRP A 158 4.06 -1.88 -4.35
C TRP A 158 4.94 -0.88 -3.59
N ASN A 159 4.85 0.39 -3.92
CA ASN A 159 5.68 1.42 -3.30
C ASN A 159 4.92 2.31 -2.29
N GLY A 160 3.80 1.83 -1.78
CA GLY A 160 2.99 2.56 -0.78
C GLY A 160 3.64 2.66 0.61
N VAL A 161 4.73 1.91 0.86
CA VAL A 161 5.52 1.97 2.10
C VAL A 161 6.99 1.99 1.75
N PHE A 162 7.76 2.89 2.40
CA PHE A 162 9.20 2.93 2.25
C PHE A 162 9.89 1.91 3.16
N GLY A 163 11.09 1.46 2.75
CA GLY A 163 11.92 0.59 3.57
C GLY A 163 11.45 -0.87 3.63
N VAL A 164 10.66 -1.34 2.69
CA VAL A 164 10.19 -2.74 2.63
C VAL A 164 11.33 -3.76 2.73
N LYS A 165 12.53 -3.43 2.23
CA LYS A 165 13.73 -4.26 2.39
C LYS A 165 14.06 -4.51 3.86
N ASN A 166 13.91 -3.50 4.72
CA ASN A 166 14.16 -3.62 6.16
C ASN A 166 13.08 -4.47 6.83
N ILE A 167 11.80 -4.23 6.49
CA ILE A 167 10.66 -5.03 6.98
C ILE A 167 10.88 -6.51 6.67
N LYS A 168 11.32 -6.85 5.45
CA LYS A 168 11.57 -8.24 5.05
C LYS A 168 12.75 -8.89 5.75
N LYS A 169 13.78 -8.11 6.11
CA LYS A 169 14.98 -8.61 6.79
C LYS A 169 14.80 -8.76 8.30
N GLN A 170 13.85 -8.03 8.88
CA GLN A 170 13.59 -8.06 10.31
C GLN A 170 13.02 -9.42 10.70
N LYS A 171 13.74 -10.16 11.55
CA LYS A 171 13.39 -11.50 12.00
C LYS A 171 13.76 -11.69 13.48
N ASP A 172 12.98 -12.55 14.17
CA ASP A 172 13.27 -13.02 15.53
C ASP A 172 13.59 -11.87 16.52
N SER A 173 12.83 -10.78 16.45
CA SER A 173 13.11 -9.54 17.19
C SER A 173 11.83 -8.81 17.58
N ASN A 174 11.97 -7.70 18.32
CA ASN A 174 10.87 -6.84 18.69
C ASN A 174 10.67 -5.76 17.62
N ALA A 175 9.42 -5.52 17.23
CA ALA A 175 9.04 -4.46 16.31
C ALA A 175 7.89 -3.65 16.89
N ILE A 176 7.97 -2.33 16.77
CA ILE A 176 6.90 -1.42 17.16
C ILE A 176 6.32 -0.82 15.88
N VAL A 177 5.01 -0.87 15.74
CA VAL A 177 4.27 -0.25 14.62
C VAL A 177 3.41 0.86 15.19
N LEU A 178 3.65 2.08 14.72
CA LEU A 178 2.87 3.26 15.05
C LEU A 178 2.02 3.64 13.85
N ALA A 179 0.71 3.84 14.03
CA ALA A 179 -0.16 4.29 12.96
C ALA A 179 -1.24 5.25 13.46
N ARG A 180 -1.64 6.18 12.59
CA ARG A 180 -2.63 7.21 12.90
C ARG A 180 -3.65 7.34 11.79
N GLY A 181 -4.94 7.42 12.17
CA GLY A 181 -6.04 7.62 11.22
C GLY A 181 -6.03 6.58 10.11
N ILE A 182 -6.20 7.01 8.87
CA ILE A 182 -6.22 6.10 7.70
C ILE A 182 -4.88 5.38 7.45
N GLY A 183 -3.77 5.88 8.02
CA GLY A 183 -2.48 5.21 7.99
C GLY A 183 -2.44 3.83 8.64
N MET A 184 -3.46 3.47 9.41
CA MET A 184 -3.63 2.11 9.95
C MET A 184 -3.79 1.06 8.85
N ALA A 185 -4.48 1.41 7.75
CA ALA A 185 -4.77 0.48 6.67
C ALA A 185 -3.50 -0.12 6.02
N PRO A 186 -2.52 0.65 5.52
CA PRO A 186 -1.32 0.10 4.91
C PRO A 186 -0.39 -0.61 5.90
N MET A 187 -0.59 -0.44 7.21
CA MET A 187 0.23 -1.11 8.24
C MET A 187 -0.16 -2.57 8.44
N LEU A 188 -1.38 -3.00 8.15
CA LEU A 188 -1.78 -4.40 8.32
C LEU A 188 -0.93 -5.39 7.52
N PRO A 189 -0.67 -5.20 6.20
CA PRO A 189 0.24 -6.07 5.47
C PRO A 189 1.68 -6.04 6.01
N VAL A 190 2.12 -4.91 6.59
CA VAL A 190 3.42 -4.80 7.27
C VAL A 190 3.45 -5.64 8.54
N ILE A 191 2.41 -5.53 9.37
CA ILE A 191 2.27 -6.29 10.62
C ILE A 191 2.25 -7.79 10.33
N LYS A 192 1.45 -8.23 9.34
CA LYS A 192 1.42 -9.62 8.89
C LYS A 192 2.83 -10.11 8.53
N LYS A 193 3.55 -9.33 7.73
CA LYS A 193 4.90 -9.70 7.31
C LYS A 193 5.90 -9.76 8.45
N LEU A 194 5.82 -8.87 9.42
CA LEU A 194 6.65 -8.91 10.62
C LEU A 194 6.35 -10.16 11.48
N LYS A 195 5.08 -10.52 11.65
CA LYS A 195 4.67 -11.76 12.36
C LYS A 195 5.13 -13.02 11.62
N GLU A 196 4.96 -13.10 10.30
CA GLU A 196 5.48 -14.19 9.47
C GLU A 196 6.99 -14.40 9.63
N ASN A 197 7.73 -13.34 9.92
CA ASN A 197 9.15 -13.37 10.17
C ASN A 197 9.49 -13.63 11.66
N ASN A 198 8.53 -14.10 12.46
CA ASN A 198 8.70 -14.44 13.88
C ASN A 198 9.10 -13.26 14.79
N ASN A 199 8.66 -12.04 14.45
CA ASN A 199 8.87 -10.88 15.33
C ASN A 199 7.74 -10.78 16.38
N GLN A 200 8.08 -10.30 17.58
CA GLN A 200 7.10 -9.76 18.52
C GLN A 200 6.70 -8.36 18.07
N VAL A 201 5.42 -8.17 17.75
CA VAL A 201 4.93 -6.90 17.21
C VAL A 201 4.05 -6.22 18.24
N THR A 202 4.48 -5.03 18.68
CA THR A 202 3.67 -4.10 19.47
C THR A 202 3.04 -3.09 18.52
N VAL A 203 1.71 -2.91 18.60
CA VAL A 203 0.96 -1.99 17.75
C VAL A 203 0.40 -0.88 18.60
N ILE A 204 0.72 0.36 18.26
CA ILE A 204 0.23 1.57 18.92
C ILE A 204 -0.55 2.38 17.89
N LEU A 205 -1.82 2.67 18.20
CA LEU A 205 -2.73 3.33 17.28
C LEU A 205 -3.24 4.65 17.85
N ASP A 206 -3.19 5.69 17.03
CA ASP A 206 -3.86 6.96 17.26
C ASP A 206 -5.08 7.04 16.32
N LYS A 207 -6.27 7.01 16.89
CA LYS A 207 -7.50 7.05 16.10
C LYS A 207 -7.75 8.37 15.39
N ALA A 208 -7.16 9.46 15.86
CA ALA A 208 -7.40 10.78 15.28
C ALA A 208 -7.04 10.85 13.78
N PRO A 209 -7.84 11.50 12.94
CA PRO A 209 -9.00 12.35 13.29
C PRO A 209 -10.32 11.60 13.46
N PHE A 210 -10.34 10.28 13.38
CA PHE A 210 -11.55 9.47 13.46
C PHE A 210 -12.07 9.32 14.88
N LYS A 211 -13.32 8.86 15.02
CA LYS A 211 -13.97 8.59 16.30
C LYS A 211 -13.49 7.29 16.91
N ASP A 212 -13.12 6.32 16.06
CA ASP A 212 -12.79 4.96 16.49
C ASP A 212 -11.66 4.35 15.66
N ILE A 213 -11.18 3.17 16.08
CA ILE A 213 -10.20 2.34 15.39
C ILE A 213 -10.94 1.28 14.57
N TYR A 214 -11.08 1.50 13.27
CA TYR A 214 -11.87 0.63 12.37
C TYR A 214 -11.13 -0.62 11.86
N VAL A 215 -9.93 -0.92 12.38
CA VAL A 215 -9.11 -2.08 11.99
C VAL A 215 -9.02 -3.15 13.08
N THR A 216 -9.79 -3.03 14.15
CA THR A 216 -9.72 -3.88 15.34
C THR A 216 -9.89 -5.35 14.98
N ASP A 217 -10.93 -5.70 14.21
CA ASP A 217 -11.21 -7.09 13.82
C ASP A 217 -10.04 -7.73 13.05
N TYR A 218 -9.35 -6.94 12.22
CA TYR A 218 -8.18 -7.41 11.48
C TYR A 218 -6.97 -7.65 12.38
N LEU A 219 -6.81 -6.85 13.45
CA LEU A 219 -5.74 -7.02 14.43
C LEU A 219 -6.02 -8.21 15.35
N GLU A 220 -7.27 -8.38 15.78
CA GLU A 220 -7.72 -9.54 16.56
C GLU A 220 -7.47 -10.86 15.81
N ALA A 221 -7.77 -10.89 14.49
CA ALA A 221 -7.46 -12.04 13.64
C ALA A 221 -5.96 -12.35 13.55
N LEU A 222 -5.10 -11.39 13.89
CA LEU A 222 -3.65 -11.54 14.01
C LEU A 222 -3.19 -11.78 15.45
N GLU A 223 -4.12 -11.95 16.40
CA GLU A 223 -3.84 -12.08 17.84
C GLU A 223 -3.06 -10.88 18.39
N ILE A 224 -3.39 -9.67 17.93
CA ILE A 224 -2.78 -8.41 18.38
C ILE A 224 -3.83 -7.57 19.07
N VAL A 225 -3.54 -7.17 20.29
CA VAL A 225 -4.29 -6.14 21.03
C VAL A 225 -3.53 -4.83 20.89
N PRO A 226 -4.05 -3.86 20.14
CA PRO A 226 -3.37 -2.58 19.97
C PRO A 226 -3.43 -1.75 21.25
N GLN A 227 -2.41 -0.92 21.46
CA GLN A 227 -2.44 0.14 22.47
C GLN A 227 -2.98 1.40 21.82
N GLU A 228 -4.01 2.02 22.40
CA GLU A 228 -4.48 3.33 21.95
C GLU A 228 -3.66 4.43 22.65
N MET A 229 -3.12 5.34 21.84
CA MET A 229 -2.32 6.44 22.33
C MET A 229 -2.52 7.67 21.43
N ASN A 230 -2.56 8.85 22.00
CA ASN A 230 -2.51 10.08 21.21
C ASN A 230 -1.06 10.33 20.78
N LEU A 231 -0.74 10.10 19.51
CA LEU A 231 0.62 10.26 18.98
C LEU A 231 1.00 11.71 18.69
N ILE A 232 0.03 12.56 18.36
CA ILE A 232 0.28 13.94 17.93
C ILE A 232 -0.55 14.91 18.75
N ASP A 233 0.11 15.85 19.40
CA ASP A 233 -0.52 17.01 20.05
C ASP A 233 0.03 18.31 19.44
N LYS A 234 -0.86 19.21 19.02
CA LYS A 234 -0.53 20.52 18.39
C LYS A 234 0.48 20.45 17.23
N GLY A 235 0.47 19.34 16.49
CA GLY A 235 1.37 19.13 15.33
C GLY A 235 2.74 18.56 15.66
N GLU A 236 3.02 18.27 16.93
CA GLU A 236 4.24 17.62 17.40
C GLU A 236 3.93 16.27 18.04
N LEU A 237 4.97 15.46 18.27
CA LEU A 237 4.81 14.23 19.05
C LEU A 237 4.28 14.58 20.46
N SER A 238 3.27 13.87 20.91
CA SER A 238 2.70 14.03 22.24
C SER A 238 3.72 13.70 23.34
N ALA A 239 3.43 14.10 24.58
CA ALA A 239 4.26 13.73 25.73
C ALA A 239 4.28 12.20 25.98
N GLU A 240 3.18 11.50 25.62
CA GLU A 240 3.06 10.05 25.74
C GLU A 240 3.85 9.30 24.66
N ALA A 241 4.06 9.94 23.49
CA ALA A 241 4.77 9.35 22.35
C ALA A 241 6.29 9.64 22.35
N LYS A 242 6.77 10.50 23.25
CA LYS A 242 8.20 10.80 23.50
C LYS A 242 8.77 9.84 24.51
#